data_0b3820e8461a2254960fe43886c517eb
#
_entry.id   0b3820e8461a2254960fe43886c517eb
#
_cell.length_a   1.000
_cell.length_b   1.000
_cell.length_c   1.000
_cell.angle_alpha   90.00
_cell.angle_beta   90.00
_cell.angle_gamma   90.00
#
_symmetry.space_group_name_H-M   'P 1'
#
loop_
_entity.id
_entity.type
_entity.pdbx_description
1 polymer ?
#
loop_
_entity_poly.entity_id
_entity_poly.type
_entity_poly.pdbx_seq_one_letter_code
_entity_poly.pdbx_strand_id
1 'polypeptide(L)'
;SSKPLRQASTSSSIKLHGVFDSTIIELDKHHSERRGNLTVVENGKTLPFDVKRVYYLYDVPGGESRGAHAHRELEQLIIAVSGSFTVTLDDGNCKRSFFLNRPYQGLYVKSGMWRTLEDFSSGAVCMVLASDVYKASDYIRSYDEFIEFRKENAK
;
A
#
# COMPACT_ATOMS: atom_id res chain seq x y z
N SER A 1 10.56 -28.25 -36.58
CA SER A 1 11.44 -27.90 -35.54
C SER A 1 10.79 -27.09 -34.46
N SER A 2 11.33 -27.16 -33.32
CA SER A 2 10.75 -26.51 -32.18
C SER A 2 11.02 -25.04 -32.19
N LYS A 3 10.11 -24.31 -31.64
CA LYS A 3 10.31 -22.95 -31.48
C LYS A 3 11.01 -22.65 -30.24
N PRO A 4 11.85 -21.72 -30.23
CA PRO A 4 12.48 -21.34 -28.98
C PRO A 4 11.44 -20.75 -28.06
N LEU A 5 11.63 -21.01 -26.85
CA LEU A 5 10.74 -20.47 -25.85
C LEU A 5 11.09 -19.06 -25.57
N ARG A 6 10.19 -18.20 -25.78
CA ARG A 6 10.44 -16.85 -25.53
C ARG A 6 9.88 -16.35 -24.32
N GLN A 7 9.22 -17.14 -23.62
CA GLN A 7 8.56 -16.75 -22.43
C GLN A 7 9.44 -16.12 -21.43
N ALA A 8 10.64 -16.49 -21.42
CA ALA A 8 11.51 -15.96 -20.39
C ALA A 8 11.65 -14.47 -20.46
N SER A 9 11.59 -13.95 -21.63
CA SER A 9 11.79 -12.52 -21.75
C SER A 9 10.66 -11.71 -21.23
N THR A 10 9.50 -12.28 -21.13
CA THR A 10 8.38 -11.50 -20.73
C THR A 10 8.28 -11.38 -19.24
N SER A 11 8.91 -12.26 -18.52
CA SER A 11 8.78 -12.26 -17.08
C SER A 11 9.52 -11.15 -16.41
N SER A 12 10.43 -10.50 -17.10
CA SER A 12 11.20 -9.47 -16.46
C SER A 12 10.54 -8.12 -16.47
N SER A 13 9.43 -7.97 -17.15
CA SER A 13 8.79 -6.69 -17.21
C SER A 13 8.07 -6.35 -15.93
N ILE A 14 8.29 -5.17 -15.40
CA ILE A 14 7.55 -4.66 -14.27
C ILE A 14 6.46 -3.77 -14.81
N LYS A 15 5.24 -4.08 -14.43
CA LYS A 15 4.11 -3.26 -14.81
C LYS A 15 4.02 -2.06 -13.89
N LEU A 16 4.05 -0.87 -14.45
CA LEU A 16 3.87 0.34 -13.67
C LEU A 16 2.41 0.65 -13.47
N HIS A 17 2.08 1.10 -12.28
CA HIS A 17 0.74 1.53 -11.91
C HIS A 17 0.74 3.03 -11.66
N GLY A 18 -0.39 3.68 -11.86
CA GLY A 18 -0.58 5.07 -11.54
C GLY A 18 -1.39 5.22 -10.26
N VAL A 19 -1.46 6.43 -9.74
CA VAL A 19 -2.20 6.71 -8.50
C VAL A 19 -3.68 6.39 -8.59
N PHE A 20 -4.24 6.37 -9.80
CA PHE A 20 -5.66 6.05 -9.99
C PHE A 20 -5.93 4.54 -10.01
N ASP A 21 -4.88 3.73 -10.01
CA ASP A 21 -5.02 2.28 -9.88
C ASP A 21 -5.15 1.86 -8.41
N SER A 22 -4.87 2.75 -7.49
CA SER A 22 -5.04 2.48 -6.06
C SER A 22 -6.47 2.84 -5.66
N THR A 23 -7.08 2.02 -4.85
CA THR A 23 -8.50 2.18 -4.50
C THR A 23 -8.74 1.91 -3.03
N ILE A 24 -9.84 2.48 -2.53
CA ILE A 24 -10.34 2.12 -1.21
C ILE A 24 -11.15 0.83 -1.36
N ILE A 25 -10.84 -0.15 -0.54
CA ILE A 25 -11.58 -1.40 -0.46
C ILE A 25 -12.45 -1.35 0.78
N GLU A 26 -13.76 -1.59 0.61
CA GLU A 26 -14.67 -1.70 1.74
C GLU A 26 -14.50 -3.10 2.33
N LEU A 27 -14.16 -3.15 3.59
CA LEU A 27 -13.92 -4.42 4.27
C LEU A 27 -15.20 -4.93 4.91
N ASP A 28 -15.27 -6.22 5.16
CA ASP A 28 -16.43 -6.81 5.81
C ASP A 28 -16.61 -6.26 7.21
N LYS A 29 -17.76 -5.66 7.47
CA LYS A 29 -18.06 -5.09 8.78
C LYS A 29 -19.31 -5.75 9.34
N HIS A 30 -19.16 -6.32 10.50
CA HIS A 30 -20.26 -6.96 11.23
C HIS A 30 -20.64 -6.09 12.42
N HIS A 31 -21.79 -5.45 12.31
CA HIS A 31 -22.27 -4.51 13.33
C HIS A 31 -23.13 -5.19 14.38
N SER A 32 -22.93 -4.82 15.63
CA SER A 32 -23.79 -5.21 16.73
C SER A 32 -24.01 -4.00 17.62
N GLU A 33 -25.25 -3.68 17.93
CA GLU A 33 -25.55 -2.55 18.80
C GLU A 33 -25.03 -2.75 20.21
N ARG A 34 -24.95 -3.98 20.65
CA ARG A 34 -24.50 -4.28 22.02
C ARG A 34 -23.01 -4.54 22.12
N ARG A 35 -22.40 -5.07 21.06
CA ARG A 35 -21.03 -5.56 21.11
C ARG A 35 -20.06 -4.79 20.23
N GLY A 36 -20.53 -3.75 19.55
CA GLY A 36 -19.73 -2.97 18.64
C GLY A 36 -19.60 -3.63 17.27
N ASN A 37 -18.49 -3.40 16.61
CA ASN A 37 -18.29 -3.84 15.23
C ASN A 37 -17.08 -4.75 15.11
N LEU A 38 -17.14 -5.65 14.15
CA LEU A 38 -16.04 -6.53 13.84
C LEU A 38 -15.77 -6.45 12.33
N THR A 39 -14.52 -6.32 11.95
CA THR A 39 -14.12 -6.30 10.56
C THR A 39 -13.13 -7.43 10.30
N VAL A 40 -13.33 -8.14 9.20
CA VAL A 40 -12.51 -9.27 8.83
C VAL A 40 -11.75 -8.98 7.55
N VAL A 41 -10.47 -9.33 7.53
CA VAL A 41 -9.65 -9.30 6.33
C VAL A 41 -9.10 -10.72 6.17
N GLU A 42 -9.39 -11.34 5.06
CA GLU A 42 -9.05 -12.74 4.88
C GLU A 42 -8.41 -12.98 3.50
N ASN A 43 -7.33 -13.74 3.49
CA ASN A 43 -6.68 -14.13 2.25
C ASN A 43 -7.65 -14.91 1.36
N GLY A 44 -7.64 -14.61 0.07
CA GLY A 44 -8.48 -15.30 -0.89
C GLY A 44 -9.90 -14.81 -0.95
N LYS A 45 -10.27 -13.87 -0.08
CA LYS A 45 -11.63 -13.30 -0.08
C LYS A 45 -11.64 -11.79 -0.20
N THR A 46 -11.00 -11.11 0.72
CA THR A 46 -11.04 -9.65 0.82
C THR A 46 -9.93 -9.00 0.01
N LEU A 47 -8.79 -9.63 -0.04
CA LEU A 47 -7.59 -9.01 -0.58
C LEU A 47 -7.23 -9.53 -1.97
N PRO A 48 -6.69 -8.67 -2.82
CA PRO A 48 -6.17 -9.08 -4.13
C PRO A 48 -4.79 -9.73 -4.06
N PHE A 49 -4.23 -9.90 -2.87
CA PHE A 49 -2.95 -10.55 -2.65
C PHE A 49 -3.00 -11.32 -1.34
N ASP A 50 -2.05 -12.22 -1.13
CA ASP A 50 -1.93 -12.95 0.14
C ASP A 50 -1.07 -12.19 1.12
N VAL A 51 -1.56 -12.01 2.34
CA VAL A 51 -0.83 -11.30 3.40
C VAL A 51 0.26 -12.21 3.94
N LYS A 52 1.47 -11.71 3.93
CA LYS A 52 2.62 -12.42 4.50
C LYS A 52 3.25 -11.68 5.67
N ARG A 53 2.88 -10.43 5.88
CA ARG A 53 3.42 -9.62 6.97
C ARG A 53 2.39 -8.57 7.36
N VAL A 54 2.29 -8.32 8.66
CA VAL A 54 1.46 -7.25 9.21
C VAL A 54 2.34 -6.39 10.07
N TYR A 55 2.24 -5.08 9.93
CA TYR A 55 2.87 -4.17 10.85
C TYR A 55 1.94 -2.99 11.11
N TYR A 56 2.17 -2.27 12.19
CA TYR A 56 1.33 -1.11 12.49
C TYR A 56 2.15 -0.01 13.15
N LEU A 57 1.74 1.22 12.85
CA LEU A 57 2.37 2.41 13.37
C LEU A 57 1.44 3.01 14.41
N TYR A 58 2.00 3.43 15.52
CA TYR A 58 1.23 4.04 16.59
C TYR A 58 2.10 5.06 17.31
N ASP A 59 1.47 5.91 18.10
CA ASP A 59 2.15 6.99 18.83
C ASP A 59 2.95 7.92 17.91
N VAL A 60 2.47 8.14 16.70
CA VAL A 60 3.13 9.08 15.79
C VAL A 60 2.79 10.49 16.24
N PRO A 61 3.78 11.32 16.59
CA PRO A 61 3.51 12.68 17.04
C PRO A 61 2.82 13.52 15.96
N GLY A 62 1.97 14.43 16.39
CA GLY A 62 1.32 15.35 15.46
C GLY A 62 2.38 16.16 14.72
N GLY A 63 2.16 16.37 13.44
CA GLY A 63 3.09 17.11 12.60
C GLY A 63 4.21 16.27 12.00
N GLU A 64 4.35 15.02 12.43
CA GLU A 64 5.37 14.13 11.86
C GLU A 64 4.80 13.35 10.68
N SER A 65 5.67 13.01 9.75
CA SER A 65 5.31 12.15 8.63
C SER A 65 6.09 10.85 8.68
N ARG A 66 5.55 9.82 8.07
CA ARG A 66 6.20 8.51 8.00
C ARG A 66 6.05 7.91 6.61
N GLY A 67 6.83 6.86 6.35
CA GLY A 67 6.65 6.04 5.17
C GLY A 67 7.06 6.67 3.85
N ALA A 68 7.98 7.65 3.88
CA ALA A 68 8.45 8.27 2.65
C ALA A 68 9.34 7.30 1.88
N HIS A 69 8.73 6.43 1.12
CA HIS A 69 9.42 5.42 0.33
C HIS A 69 8.49 4.82 -0.73
N ALA A 70 9.06 4.00 -1.59
CA ALA A 70 8.30 3.19 -2.53
C ALA A 70 8.77 1.75 -2.43
N HIS A 71 8.00 0.85 -2.99
CA HIS A 71 8.34 -0.57 -3.09
C HIS A 71 8.38 -0.99 -4.55
N ARG A 72 9.35 -1.80 -4.91
CA ARG A 72 9.48 -2.28 -6.28
C ARG A 72 8.41 -3.30 -6.63
N GLU A 73 8.10 -4.19 -5.72
CA GLU A 73 7.15 -5.28 -5.94
C GLU A 73 6.07 -5.41 -4.90
N LEU A 74 6.29 -4.96 -3.69
CA LEU A 74 5.36 -5.15 -2.58
C LEU A 74 4.05 -4.40 -2.79
N GLU A 75 2.96 -5.08 -2.51
CA GLU A 75 1.62 -4.48 -2.45
C GLU A 75 1.19 -4.40 -1.00
N GLN A 76 0.36 -3.44 -0.68
CA GLN A 76 -0.08 -3.21 0.69
C GLN A 76 -1.55 -2.81 0.78
N LEU A 77 -2.15 -3.14 1.91
CA LEU A 77 -3.44 -2.60 2.30
C LEU A 77 -3.23 -1.81 3.58
N ILE A 78 -3.57 -0.53 3.55
CA ILE A 78 -3.36 0.39 4.66
C ILE A 78 -4.71 0.72 5.31
N ILE A 79 -4.82 0.52 6.62
CA ILE A 79 -6.07 0.69 7.35
C ILE A 79 -5.87 1.60 8.56
N ALA A 80 -6.77 2.56 8.75
CA ALA A 80 -6.81 3.34 9.99
C ALA A 80 -7.67 2.58 10.98
N VAL A 81 -7.07 1.71 11.78
CA VAL A 81 -7.82 0.91 12.76
C VAL A 81 -8.24 1.74 13.96
N SER A 82 -7.60 2.88 14.18
CA SER A 82 -8.00 3.87 15.19
C SER A 82 -7.57 5.23 14.69
N GLY A 83 -8.38 6.25 14.96
CA GLY A 83 -8.05 7.61 14.56
C GLY A 83 -8.05 7.82 13.06
N SER A 84 -7.21 8.74 12.61
CA SER A 84 -7.15 9.11 11.19
C SER A 84 -5.76 9.55 10.79
N PHE A 85 -5.49 9.45 9.51
CA PHE A 85 -4.27 9.98 8.89
C PHE A 85 -4.48 10.11 7.39
N THR A 86 -3.58 10.81 6.73
CA THR A 86 -3.63 11.00 5.28
C THR A 86 -2.49 10.23 4.62
N VAL A 87 -2.82 9.47 3.57
CA VAL A 87 -1.82 8.80 2.74
C VAL A 87 -1.77 9.53 1.41
N THR A 88 -0.59 9.99 1.03
CA THR A 88 -0.39 10.60 -0.28
C THR A 88 0.41 9.66 -1.15
N LEU A 89 -0.13 9.32 -2.30
CA LEU A 89 0.52 8.48 -3.30
C LEU A 89 1.03 9.35 -4.43
N ASP A 90 2.19 8.98 -4.96
CA ASP A 90 2.84 9.71 -6.04
C ASP A 90 3.39 8.69 -7.04
N ASP A 91 2.97 8.79 -8.28
CA ASP A 91 3.44 7.89 -9.33
C ASP A 91 4.52 8.51 -10.23
N GLY A 92 5.03 9.66 -9.82
CA GLY A 92 6.04 10.39 -10.60
C GLY A 92 5.43 11.41 -11.56
N ASN A 93 4.15 11.30 -11.86
CA ASN A 93 3.42 12.23 -12.74
C ASN A 93 2.30 12.93 -11.98
N CYS A 94 1.59 12.19 -11.17
CA CYS A 94 0.43 12.69 -10.42
C CYS A 94 0.54 12.30 -8.97
N LYS A 95 -0.13 13.06 -8.12
CA LYS A 95 -0.27 12.75 -6.70
C LYS A 95 -1.74 12.61 -6.36
N ARG A 96 -2.04 11.76 -5.42
CA ARG A 96 -3.40 11.58 -4.93
C ARG A 96 -3.37 11.30 -3.44
N SER A 97 -4.20 12.01 -2.68
CA SER A 97 -4.27 11.85 -1.23
C SER A 97 -5.56 11.16 -0.81
N PHE A 98 -5.45 10.34 0.20
CA PHE A 98 -6.58 9.60 0.76
C PHE A 98 -6.61 9.85 2.26
N PHE A 99 -7.74 10.32 2.76
CA PHE A 99 -7.94 10.49 4.19
C PHE A 99 -8.56 9.23 4.74
N LEU A 100 -7.81 8.51 5.58
CA LEU A 100 -8.27 7.26 6.16
C LEU A 100 -8.72 7.51 7.59
N ASN A 101 -9.99 7.25 7.88
CA ASN A 101 -10.58 7.49 9.18
C ASN A 101 -11.62 6.44 9.59
N ARG A 102 -11.64 5.32 8.89
CA ARG A 102 -12.62 4.26 9.18
C ARG A 102 -11.90 2.91 9.21
N PRO A 103 -12.11 2.11 10.28
CA PRO A 103 -11.42 0.81 10.38
C PRO A 103 -11.92 -0.25 9.39
N TYR A 104 -13.05 -0.01 8.74
CA TYR A 104 -13.59 -0.94 7.75
C TYR A 104 -13.26 -0.53 6.31
N GLN A 105 -12.33 0.38 6.14
CA GLN A 105 -11.86 0.79 4.81
C GLN A 105 -10.36 0.59 4.72
N GLY A 106 -9.89 -0.01 3.66
CA GLY A 106 -8.48 -0.18 3.43
C GLY A 106 -8.05 0.44 2.12
N LEU A 107 -6.93 1.14 2.12
CA LEU A 107 -6.35 1.66 0.88
C LEU A 107 -5.43 0.61 0.29
N TYR A 108 -5.78 0.12 -0.89
CA TYR A 108 -4.95 -0.83 -1.60
C TYR A 108 -3.91 -0.07 -2.42
N VAL A 109 -2.65 -0.23 -2.06
CA VAL A 109 -1.53 0.44 -2.71
C VAL A 109 -0.76 -0.58 -3.53
N LYS A 110 -0.75 -0.40 -4.82
CA LYS A 110 0.00 -1.26 -5.72
C LYS A 110 1.48 -0.92 -5.68
N SER A 111 2.30 -1.81 -6.19
CA SER A 111 3.75 -1.62 -6.18
C SER A 111 4.19 -0.44 -7.05
N GLY A 112 5.39 0.03 -6.82
CA GLY A 112 5.99 1.04 -7.66
C GLY A 112 5.50 2.46 -7.45
N MET A 113 4.88 2.74 -6.31
CA MET A 113 4.41 4.07 -5.99
C MET A 113 5.08 4.62 -4.76
N TRP A 114 5.43 5.88 -4.81
CA TRP A 114 5.94 6.59 -3.64
C TRP A 114 4.77 6.94 -2.73
N ARG A 115 4.96 6.79 -1.42
CA ARG A 115 3.92 7.14 -0.47
C ARG A 115 4.49 7.89 0.70
N THR A 116 3.66 8.76 1.28
CA THR A 116 3.91 9.38 2.55
C THR A 116 2.65 9.27 3.39
N LEU A 117 2.82 9.18 4.69
CA LEU A 117 1.72 9.15 5.64
C LEU A 117 1.90 10.32 6.58
N GLU A 118 0.86 11.13 6.76
CA GLU A 118 0.94 12.33 7.57
C GLU A 118 -0.39 12.69 8.21
N ASP A 119 -0.40 13.75 8.98
CA ASP A 119 -1.61 14.23 9.65
C ASP A 119 -2.25 13.19 10.57
N PHE A 120 -1.43 12.51 11.34
CA PHE A 120 -1.94 11.50 12.28
C PHE A 120 -2.69 12.18 13.41
N SER A 121 -3.92 11.73 13.65
CA SER A 121 -4.69 12.21 14.81
C SER A 121 -4.11 11.58 16.07
N SER A 122 -4.47 12.15 17.22
CA SER A 122 -4.06 11.60 18.51
C SER A 122 -4.62 10.18 18.65
N GLY A 123 -3.78 9.23 19.00
CA GLY A 123 -4.20 7.84 19.15
C GLY A 123 -4.42 7.09 17.84
N ALA A 124 -4.00 7.65 16.72
CA ALA A 124 -4.14 6.97 15.44
C ALA A 124 -3.28 5.71 15.40
N VAL A 125 -3.83 4.66 14.80
CA VAL A 125 -3.09 3.42 14.56
C VAL A 125 -3.24 3.07 13.09
N CYS A 126 -2.12 3.00 12.40
CA CYS A 126 -2.05 2.65 11.00
C CYS A 126 -1.62 1.19 10.90
N MET A 127 -2.51 0.31 10.46
CA MET A 127 -2.17 -1.09 10.24
C MET A 127 -1.91 -1.32 8.77
N VAL A 128 -0.83 -2.02 8.45
CA VAL A 128 -0.46 -2.32 7.07
C VAL A 128 -0.35 -3.83 6.90
N LEU A 129 -1.09 -4.33 5.92
CA LEU A 129 -1.04 -5.73 5.52
C LEU A 129 -0.22 -5.80 4.23
N ALA A 130 0.84 -6.58 4.22
CA ALA A 130 1.80 -6.57 3.13
C ALA A 130 1.89 -7.91 2.41
N SER A 131 2.15 -7.86 1.13
CA SER A 131 2.14 -9.03 0.25
C SER A 131 3.40 -9.90 0.34
N ASP A 132 4.41 -9.45 1.07
CA ASP A 132 5.65 -10.22 1.22
C ASP A 132 6.29 -9.94 2.57
N VAL A 133 7.27 -10.76 2.92
CA VAL A 133 8.10 -10.54 4.10
C VAL A 133 8.98 -9.32 3.86
N TYR A 134 9.61 -8.84 4.91
CA TYR A 134 10.50 -7.70 4.81
C TYR A 134 11.71 -8.02 3.93
N LYS A 135 11.95 -7.18 2.94
CA LYS A 135 13.12 -7.26 2.06
C LYS A 135 13.66 -5.87 1.83
N ALA A 136 14.81 -5.57 2.38
CA ALA A 136 15.41 -4.25 2.23
C ALA A 136 15.61 -3.88 0.75
N SER A 137 15.90 -4.87 -0.09
CA SER A 137 16.12 -4.64 -1.51
C SER A 137 14.88 -4.18 -2.28
N ASP A 138 13.70 -4.39 -1.70
CA ASP A 138 12.45 -3.97 -2.32
C ASP A 138 12.16 -2.48 -2.10
N TYR A 139 12.80 -1.86 -1.12
CA TYR A 139 12.55 -0.48 -0.78
C TYR A 139 13.30 0.48 -1.68
N ILE A 140 12.64 1.56 -2.05
CA ILE A 140 13.25 2.72 -2.68
C ILE A 140 13.06 3.86 -1.70
N ARG A 141 14.13 4.33 -1.09
CA ARG A 141 14.06 5.29 0.01
C ARG A 141 14.40 6.72 -0.41
N SER A 142 14.90 6.92 -1.60
CA SER A 142 15.21 8.23 -2.15
C SER A 142 14.22 8.56 -3.25
N TYR A 143 13.66 9.75 -3.20
CA TYR A 143 12.71 10.20 -4.23
C TYR A 143 13.38 10.26 -5.61
N ASP A 144 14.64 10.67 -5.66
CA ASP A 144 15.38 10.70 -6.93
C ASP A 144 15.54 9.29 -7.51
N GLU A 145 15.83 8.32 -6.66
CA GLU A 145 15.91 6.92 -7.06
C GLU A 145 14.56 6.41 -7.53
N PHE A 146 13.49 6.85 -6.89
CA PHE A 146 12.13 6.50 -7.29
C PHE A 146 11.83 7.02 -8.70
N ILE A 147 12.16 8.26 -8.98
CA ILE A 147 11.93 8.85 -10.30
C ILE A 147 12.72 8.07 -11.37
N GLU A 148 13.97 7.70 -11.08
CA GLU A 148 14.75 6.89 -12.01
C GLU A 148 14.12 5.52 -12.22
N PHE A 149 13.64 4.89 -11.18
CA PHE A 149 12.94 3.62 -11.26
C PHE A 149 11.73 3.71 -12.20
N ARG A 150 10.95 4.78 -12.07
CA ARG A 150 9.77 4.98 -12.93
C ARG A 150 10.19 5.18 -14.38
N LYS A 151 11.25 5.92 -14.63
CA LYS A 151 11.75 6.15 -15.97
C LYS A 151 12.26 4.87 -16.62
N GLU A 152 13.00 4.09 -15.87
CA GLU A 152 13.56 2.83 -16.38
C GLU A 152 12.50 1.82 -16.74
N ASN A 153 11.41 1.81 -16.03
CA ASN A 153 10.33 0.84 -16.23
C ASN A 153 9.17 1.35 -17.10
N ALA A 154 9.24 2.57 -17.54
CA ALA A 154 8.23 3.13 -18.42
C ALA A 154 8.44 2.77 -19.89
N LYS A 155 9.54 2.17 -20.21
CA LYS A 155 9.91 1.84 -21.59
C LYS A 155 9.24 0.59 -22.11
#